data_7569ed55b7f9021380ff8668d5cc6bd7
#
_entry.id   7569ed55b7f9021380ff8668d5cc6bd7
#
_cell.length_a   1.000
_cell.length_b   1.000
_cell.length_c   1.000
_cell.angle_alpha   90.00
_cell.angle_beta   90.00
_cell.angle_gamma   90.00
#
_symmetry.space_group_name_H-M   'P 1'
#
loop_
_entity.id
_entity.type
_entity.pdbx_description
1 polymer ?
#
loop_
_entity_poly.entity_id
_entity_poly.type
_entity_poly.pdbx_seq_one_letter_code
_entity_poly.pdbx_strand_id
1 'polypeptide(L)'
;MTEQELSAYIQAIRPADEAAMEAARRRQAQLAKPPGSLGQLEEISIRLAGVTGQVCPAMGKCRVAVFAADNGVVAEGVSCTPPAVTMQQAVNMTFRKTGMSAMAAAFGDDVSVVDVGIDGDVPPVGVLDRKVRRGTGDIAREDAMTRQQVLDAMAAGMEQAARARADGVTALGIGEMGIGNTTTSAAVLAALTGADIEAVTGRGGGLTDKGFLRKKEVLRQALALHRPDGSDVIGVLAGVGGLDLAAMTGAFLGCAHERVPAAVDGFISIAAALCAVRLCPAVRDVLFLSHDSYEVGYRIAAEALGLQPCLRLGMRLGEGSGCPLLFRVLEGACGVMRGMATFGEASIEDSYLDEIRAVDAFTVEGT
;
A
#
# COMPACT_ATOMS: atom_id res chain seq x y z
N MET A 1 -0.27 3.25 -21.99
CA MET A 1 -1.51 3.98 -21.59
C MET A 1 -1.29 5.48 -21.79
N THR A 2 -2.28 6.22 -22.25
CA THR A 2 -2.25 7.68 -22.38
C THR A 2 -2.83 8.38 -21.13
N GLU A 3 -2.56 9.67 -20.92
CA GLU A 3 -3.20 10.44 -19.82
C GLU A 3 -4.73 10.53 -19.95
N GLN A 4 -5.24 10.52 -21.18
CA GLN A 4 -6.68 10.50 -21.42
C GLN A 4 -7.31 9.17 -21.00
N GLU A 5 -6.66 8.04 -21.30
CA GLU A 5 -7.09 6.71 -20.84
C GLU A 5 -7.02 6.58 -19.33
N LEU A 6 -5.97 7.12 -18.69
CA LEU A 6 -5.88 7.19 -17.24
C LEU A 6 -7.04 8.01 -16.65
N SER A 7 -7.34 9.17 -17.20
CA SER A 7 -8.47 10.02 -16.77
C SER A 7 -9.80 9.26 -16.86
N ALA A 8 -10.05 8.57 -17.98
CA ALA A 8 -11.26 7.76 -18.15
C ALA A 8 -11.33 6.60 -17.14
N TYR A 9 -10.19 5.94 -16.88
CA TYR A 9 -10.10 4.88 -15.87
C TYR A 9 -10.43 5.38 -14.46
N ILE A 10 -9.87 6.53 -14.07
CA ILE A 10 -10.13 7.16 -12.78
C ILE A 10 -11.60 7.54 -12.63
N GLN A 11 -12.22 8.10 -13.66
CA GLN A 11 -13.64 8.48 -13.66
C GLN A 11 -14.60 7.28 -13.47
N ALA A 12 -14.16 6.07 -13.80
CA ALA A 12 -14.94 4.85 -13.59
C ALA A 12 -14.85 4.33 -12.13
N ILE A 13 -13.89 4.80 -11.33
CA ILE A 13 -13.74 4.42 -9.92
C ILE A 13 -14.90 5.03 -9.12
N ARG A 14 -15.57 4.21 -8.35
CA ARG A 14 -16.68 4.61 -7.48
C ARG A 14 -16.25 4.58 -6.01
N PRO A 15 -16.77 5.48 -5.17
CA PRO A 15 -16.55 5.44 -3.72
C PRO A 15 -17.13 4.16 -3.11
N ALA A 16 -16.83 3.92 -1.83
CA ALA A 16 -17.41 2.83 -1.06
C ALA A 16 -18.94 2.86 -1.07
N ASP A 17 -19.54 1.68 -0.95
CA ASP A 17 -21.00 1.51 -0.88
C ASP A 17 -21.50 1.89 0.53
N GLU A 18 -21.99 3.12 0.70
CA GLU A 18 -22.48 3.62 1.99
C GLU A 18 -23.68 2.84 2.50
N ALA A 19 -24.54 2.31 1.61
CA ALA A 19 -25.68 1.51 2.04
C ALA A 19 -25.22 0.17 2.66
N ALA A 20 -24.19 -0.45 2.09
CA ALA A 20 -23.58 -1.65 2.66
C ALA A 20 -22.86 -1.34 3.98
N MET A 21 -22.16 -0.21 4.07
CA MET A 21 -21.51 0.23 5.32
C MET A 21 -22.53 0.46 6.43
N GLU A 22 -23.62 1.15 6.13
CA GLU A 22 -24.68 1.39 7.12
C GLU A 22 -25.36 0.10 7.57
N ALA A 23 -25.59 -0.83 6.66
CA ALA A 23 -26.10 -2.15 7.02
C ALA A 23 -25.10 -2.94 7.88
N ALA A 24 -23.79 -2.81 7.62
CA ALA A 24 -22.74 -3.39 8.45
C ALA A 24 -22.68 -2.77 9.86
N ARG A 25 -22.82 -1.44 9.99
CA ARG A 25 -22.94 -0.75 11.31
C ARG A 25 -24.11 -1.30 12.11
N ARG A 26 -25.28 -1.43 11.47
CA ARG A 26 -26.47 -2.01 12.15
C ARG A 26 -26.22 -3.44 12.61
N ARG A 27 -25.55 -4.26 11.79
CA ARG A 27 -25.21 -5.63 12.21
C ARG A 27 -24.19 -5.63 13.37
N GLN A 28 -23.16 -4.80 13.34
CA GLN A 28 -22.20 -4.66 14.46
C GLN A 28 -22.89 -4.29 15.77
N ALA A 29 -23.88 -3.40 15.72
CA ALA A 29 -24.66 -3.00 16.89
C ALA A 29 -25.54 -4.12 17.47
N GLN A 30 -25.90 -5.11 16.67
CA GLN A 30 -26.72 -6.27 17.09
C GLN A 30 -25.90 -7.42 17.66
N LEU A 31 -24.58 -7.48 17.40
CA LEU A 31 -23.71 -8.56 17.88
C LEU A 31 -23.63 -8.56 19.41
N ALA A 32 -23.64 -9.77 20.01
CA ALA A 32 -23.68 -9.96 21.46
C ALA A 32 -22.36 -9.57 22.12
N LYS A 33 -22.02 -8.28 22.10
CA LYS A 33 -20.83 -7.68 22.67
C LYS A 33 -21.07 -6.23 23.07
N PRO A 34 -20.28 -5.65 24.00
CA PRO A 34 -20.32 -4.22 24.24
C PRO A 34 -20.01 -3.43 22.95
N PRO A 35 -20.69 -2.31 22.68
CA PRO A 35 -20.40 -1.45 21.51
C PRO A 35 -18.92 -1.03 21.51
N GLY A 36 -18.29 -1.05 20.32
CA GLY A 36 -16.90 -0.62 20.16
C GLY A 36 -15.83 -1.56 20.76
N SER A 37 -16.23 -2.65 21.44
CA SER A 37 -15.29 -3.49 22.20
C SER A 37 -14.24 -4.23 21.36
N LEU A 38 -14.42 -4.36 20.05
CA LEU A 38 -13.46 -4.92 19.13
C LEU A 38 -12.63 -3.83 18.39
N GLY A 39 -12.84 -2.55 18.72
CA GLY A 39 -12.03 -1.44 18.23
C GLY A 39 -11.92 -1.43 16.69
N GLN A 40 -10.69 -1.36 16.18
CA GLN A 40 -10.43 -1.29 14.72
C GLN A 40 -11.02 -2.46 13.91
N LEU A 41 -11.25 -3.64 14.49
CA LEU A 41 -11.87 -4.76 13.76
C LEU A 41 -13.31 -4.46 13.34
N GLU A 42 -14.04 -3.67 14.14
CA GLU A 42 -15.40 -3.22 13.77
C GLU A 42 -15.34 -2.28 12.57
N GLU A 43 -14.48 -1.27 12.62
CA GLU A 43 -14.30 -0.31 11.53
C GLU A 43 -13.81 -1.00 10.23
N ILE A 44 -12.85 -1.92 10.34
CA ILE A 44 -12.36 -2.72 9.21
C ILE A 44 -13.51 -3.48 8.57
N SER A 45 -14.38 -4.13 9.36
CA SER A 45 -15.50 -4.90 8.84
C SER A 45 -16.53 -4.04 8.10
N ILE A 46 -16.80 -2.82 8.61
CA ILE A 46 -17.69 -1.85 7.98
C ILE A 46 -17.09 -1.35 6.67
N ARG A 47 -15.80 -1.00 6.65
CA ARG A 47 -15.11 -0.57 5.43
C ARG A 47 -15.04 -1.68 4.38
N LEU A 48 -14.79 -2.94 4.79
CA LEU A 48 -14.85 -4.10 3.89
C LEU A 48 -16.23 -4.27 3.27
N ALA A 49 -17.30 -4.02 4.02
CA ALA A 49 -18.65 -4.02 3.48
C ALA A 49 -18.81 -2.95 2.39
N GLY A 50 -18.30 -1.73 2.63
CA GLY A 50 -18.31 -0.65 1.65
C GLY A 50 -17.53 -0.97 0.39
N VAL A 51 -16.34 -1.60 0.50
CA VAL A 51 -15.54 -2.01 -0.65
C VAL A 51 -16.23 -3.09 -1.47
N THR A 52 -16.75 -4.12 -0.81
CA THR A 52 -17.29 -5.32 -1.48
C THR A 52 -18.75 -5.22 -1.88
N GLY A 53 -19.50 -4.27 -1.31
CA GLY A 53 -20.96 -4.20 -1.41
C GLY A 53 -21.69 -5.30 -0.62
N GLN A 54 -21.00 -6.00 0.29
CA GLN A 54 -21.53 -7.13 1.07
C GLN A 54 -21.44 -6.84 2.56
N VAL A 55 -22.53 -6.94 3.29
CA VAL A 55 -22.56 -6.66 4.74
C VAL A 55 -21.64 -7.62 5.52
N CYS A 56 -21.58 -8.87 5.12
CA CYS A 56 -20.77 -9.90 5.76
C CYS A 56 -19.84 -10.56 4.71
N PRO A 57 -18.81 -9.84 4.21
CA PRO A 57 -17.94 -10.41 3.20
C PRO A 57 -17.17 -11.61 3.74
N ALA A 58 -16.77 -12.52 2.86
CA ALA A 58 -15.86 -13.60 3.18
C ALA A 58 -14.47 -13.24 2.66
N MET A 59 -13.47 -13.38 3.52
CA MET A 59 -12.08 -13.42 3.07
C MET A 59 -11.76 -14.84 2.61
N GLY A 60 -11.07 -14.94 1.50
CA GLY A 60 -10.65 -16.21 0.91
C GLY A 60 -9.22 -16.10 0.41
N LYS A 61 -9.02 -16.29 -0.88
CA LYS A 61 -7.70 -16.22 -1.51
C LYS A 61 -7.13 -14.82 -1.40
N CYS A 62 -5.93 -14.68 -0.82
CA CYS A 62 -5.18 -13.43 -0.75
C CYS A 62 -3.90 -13.53 -1.59
N ARG A 63 -3.42 -12.41 -2.09
CA ARG A 63 -2.19 -12.33 -2.90
C ARG A 63 -1.38 -11.10 -2.54
N VAL A 64 -0.04 -11.21 -2.51
CA VAL A 64 0.87 -10.08 -2.51
C VAL A 64 1.45 -9.90 -3.91
N ALA A 65 1.24 -8.74 -4.53
CA ALA A 65 1.88 -8.34 -5.78
C ALA A 65 3.08 -7.45 -5.46
N VAL A 66 4.28 -7.88 -5.90
CA VAL A 66 5.54 -7.18 -5.68
C VAL A 66 6.02 -6.60 -6.99
N PHE A 67 6.25 -5.29 -7.03
CA PHE A 67 6.77 -4.59 -8.21
C PHE A 67 8.26 -4.34 -8.02
N ALA A 68 9.07 -4.91 -8.94
CA ALA A 68 10.52 -4.85 -8.84
C ALA A 68 11.12 -3.90 -9.88
N ALA A 69 11.98 -2.96 -9.41
CA ALA A 69 12.69 -2.03 -10.27
C ALA A 69 13.96 -1.49 -9.59
N ASP A 70 14.98 -1.20 -10.38
CA ASP A 70 16.18 -0.52 -9.92
C ASP A 70 16.03 1.00 -10.01
N ASN A 71 16.64 1.69 -9.07
CA ASN A 71 16.61 3.16 -8.94
C ASN A 71 18.01 3.75 -9.17
N GLY A 72 18.17 4.58 -10.22
CA GLY A 72 19.46 5.17 -10.61
C GLY A 72 20.14 6.00 -9.53
N VAL A 73 19.38 6.56 -8.61
CA VAL A 73 19.88 7.34 -7.46
C VAL A 73 20.84 6.55 -6.55
N VAL A 74 20.90 5.23 -6.66
CA VAL A 74 21.86 4.39 -5.92
C VAL A 74 23.31 4.78 -6.25
N ALA A 75 23.57 5.28 -7.46
CA ALA A 75 24.88 5.77 -7.87
C ALA A 75 25.41 6.90 -6.97
N GLU A 76 24.54 7.61 -6.27
CA GLU A 76 24.89 8.70 -5.35
C GLU A 76 25.27 8.22 -3.93
N GLY A 77 25.35 6.90 -3.70
CA GLY A 77 25.77 6.33 -2.41
C GLY A 77 24.68 6.40 -1.31
N VAL A 78 23.41 6.40 -1.70
CA VAL A 78 22.25 6.49 -0.81
C VAL A 78 21.75 5.13 -0.29
N SER A 79 22.43 4.04 -0.66
CA SER A 79 22.17 2.68 -0.20
C SER A 79 23.46 1.97 0.19
N CYS A 80 23.40 1.14 1.23
CA CYS A 80 24.50 0.22 1.57
C CYS A 80 24.38 -1.13 0.85
N THR A 81 23.22 -1.42 0.25
CA THR A 81 22.94 -2.65 -0.45
C THR A 81 23.27 -2.48 -1.94
N PRO A 82 23.99 -3.42 -2.56
CA PRO A 82 24.29 -3.37 -4.00
C PRO A 82 23.02 -3.48 -4.87
N PRO A 83 22.95 -2.80 -6.03
CA PRO A 83 21.79 -2.86 -6.94
C PRO A 83 21.41 -4.29 -7.36
N ALA A 84 22.38 -5.18 -7.58
CA ALA A 84 22.16 -6.58 -7.98
C ALA A 84 21.21 -7.35 -7.04
N VAL A 85 21.04 -6.89 -5.80
CA VAL A 85 20.13 -7.51 -4.82
C VAL A 85 18.66 -7.36 -5.25
N THR A 86 18.29 -6.34 -6.02
CA THR A 86 16.95 -6.18 -6.58
C THR A 86 16.53 -7.43 -7.37
N MET A 87 17.33 -7.83 -8.37
CA MET A 87 17.07 -9.03 -9.17
C MET A 87 17.11 -10.30 -8.32
N GLN A 88 18.12 -10.42 -7.45
CA GLN A 88 18.30 -11.61 -6.61
C GLN A 88 17.10 -11.85 -5.71
N GLN A 89 16.58 -10.80 -5.07
CA GLN A 89 15.41 -10.90 -4.20
C GLN A 89 14.12 -11.12 -4.99
N ALA A 90 13.93 -10.45 -6.14
CA ALA A 90 12.80 -10.70 -7.02
C ALA A 90 12.70 -12.19 -7.40
N VAL A 91 13.83 -12.83 -7.75
CA VAL A 91 13.90 -14.26 -8.03
C VAL A 91 13.66 -15.09 -6.76
N ASN A 92 14.29 -14.75 -5.62
CA ASN A 92 14.11 -15.46 -4.36
C ASN A 92 12.66 -15.47 -3.86
N MET A 93 11.90 -14.39 -4.11
CA MET A 93 10.47 -14.30 -3.78
C MET A 93 9.65 -15.38 -4.49
N THR A 94 9.97 -15.69 -5.75
CA THR A 94 9.24 -16.73 -6.51
C THR A 94 9.47 -18.12 -5.93
N PHE A 95 10.60 -18.34 -5.24
CA PHE A 95 10.95 -19.58 -4.53
C PHE A 95 10.55 -19.57 -3.04
N ARG A 96 9.78 -18.55 -2.59
CA ARG A 96 9.36 -18.42 -1.18
C ARG A 96 10.53 -18.31 -0.19
N LYS A 97 11.64 -17.65 -0.59
CA LYS A 97 12.89 -17.57 0.18
C LYS A 97 13.17 -16.19 0.78
N THR A 98 12.26 -15.21 0.64
CA THR A 98 12.38 -13.91 1.30
C THR A 98 11.43 -13.81 2.49
N GLY A 99 11.60 -12.76 3.32
CA GLY A 99 10.79 -12.60 4.53
C GLY A 99 9.29 -12.58 4.25
N MET A 100 8.86 -11.75 3.30
CA MET A 100 7.46 -11.68 2.88
C MET A 100 6.98 -13.00 2.28
N SER A 101 7.70 -13.56 1.31
CA SER A 101 7.24 -14.72 0.56
C SER A 101 7.21 -16.01 1.41
N ALA A 102 8.10 -16.14 2.39
CA ALA A 102 8.07 -17.23 3.37
C ALA A 102 6.86 -17.12 4.28
N MET A 103 6.52 -15.89 4.73
CA MET A 103 5.34 -15.65 5.55
C MET A 103 4.05 -15.90 4.76
N ALA A 104 3.97 -15.43 3.50
CA ALA A 104 2.86 -15.72 2.60
C ALA A 104 2.67 -17.24 2.42
N ALA A 105 3.77 -17.99 2.24
CA ALA A 105 3.71 -19.44 2.14
C ALA A 105 3.17 -20.10 3.41
N ALA A 106 3.57 -19.62 4.59
CA ALA A 106 3.09 -20.15 5.88
C ALA A 106 1.57 -19.95 6.07
N PHE A 107 1.01 -18.90 5.49
CA PHE A 107 -0.43 -18.60 5.56
C PHE A 107 -1.23 -19.09 4.34
N GLY A 108 -0.58 -19.65 3.32
CA GLY A 108 -1.23 -20.10 2.09
C GLY A 108 -1.60 -18.95 1.13
N ASP A 109 -1.00 -17.78 1.29
CA ASP A 109 -1.22 -16.63 0.42
C ASP A 109 -0.40 -16.75 -0.87
N ASP A 110 -0.95 -16.27 -1.98
CA ASP A 110 -0.25 -16.19 -3.26
C ASP A 110 0.76 -15.03 -3.27
N VAL A 111 1.79 -15.18 -4.10
CA VAL A 111 2.74 -14.10 -4.42
C VAL A 111 2.90 -14.00 -5.92
N SER A 112 2.79 -12.80 -6.46
CA SER A 112 3.20 -12.48 -7.84
C SER A 112 4.32 -11.45 -7.79
N VAL A 113 5.37 -11.66 -8.58
CA VAL A 113 6.51 -10.75 -8.70
C VAL A 113 6.52 -10.22 -10.12
N VAL A 114 6.57 -8.90 -10.27
CA VAL A 114 6.44 -8.19 -11.55
C VAL A 114 7.70 -7.35 -11.77
N ASP A 115 8.46 -7.66 -12.80
CA ASP A 115 9.56 -6.83 -13.24
C ASP A 115 9.01 -5.65 -14.05
N VAL A 116 9.09 -4.45 -13.48
CA VAL A 116 8.71 -3.21 -14.14
C VAL A 116 9.92 -2.34 -14.48
N GLY A 117 11.11 -2.72 -13.99
CA GLY A 117 12.31 -1.92 -14.25
C GLY A 117 13.60 -2.44 -13.65
N ILE A 118 13.80 -3.75 -13.49
CA ILE A 118 15.08 -4.30 -13.06
C ILE A 118 16.14 -4.03 -14.14
N ASP A 119 17.33 -3.55 -13.74
CA ASP A 119 18.46 -3.30 -14.64
C ASP A 119 19.21 -4.60 -14.91
N GLY A 120 18.69 -5.39 -15.81
CA GLY A 120 19.27 -6.68 -16.20
C GLY A 120 18.24 -7.59 -16.84
N ASP A 121 18.71 -8.77 -17.28
CA ASP A 121 17.88 -9.84 -17.82
C ASP A 121 17.47 -10.76 -16.66
N VAL A 122 16.19 -10.72 -16.31
CA VAL A 122 15.65 -11.57 -15.24
C VAL A 122 15.44 -12.98 -15.80
N PRO A 123 15.94 -14.02 -15.10
CA PRO A 123 15.66 -15.39 -15.49
C PRO A 123 14.15 -15.69 -15.50
N PRO A 124 13.65 -16.52 -16.44
CA PRO A 124 12.22 -16.86 -16.56
C PRO A 124 11.80 -17.86 -15.45
N VAL A 125 11.83 -17.43 -14.18
CA VAL A 125 11.57 -18.27 -12.99
C VAL A 125 10.29 -17.83 -12.24
N GLY A 126 9.26 -17.41 -12.96
CA GLY A 126 7.99 -16.99 -12.36
C GLY A 126 7.89 -15.48 -12.08
N VAL A 127 8.89 -14.69 -12.46
CA VAL A 127 8.80 -13.23 -12.49
C VAL A 127 8.04 -12.82 -13.75
N LEU A 128 6.99 -12.02 -13.59
CA LEU A 128 6.19 -11.51 -14.72
C LEU A 128 6.91 -10.34 -15.37
N ASP A 129 7.19 -10.45 -16.68
CA ASP A 129 7.82 -9.38 -17.44
C ASP A 129 6.80 -8.30 -17.80
N ARG A 130 6.97 -7.13 -17.22
CA ARG A 130 6.27 -5.87 -17.53
C ARG A 130 7.27 -4.71 -17.54
N LYS A 131 8.51 -5.01 -17.89
CA LYS A 131 9.61 -4.07 -17.90
C LYS A 131 9.32 -2.89 -18.83
N VAL A 132 9.27 -1.69 -18.24
CA VAL A 132 9.11 -0.41 -18.96
C VAL A 132 10.46 0.08 -19.48
N ARG A 133 11.48 0.00 -18.61
CA ARG A 133 12.89 0.31 -18.95
C ARG A 133 13.82 -0.38 -17.94
N ARG A 134 15.11 -0.37 -18.22
CA ARG A 134 16.15 -0.85 -17.29
C ARG A 134 16.52 0.25 -16.31
N GLY A 135 16.09 0.15 -15.06
CA GLY A 135 16.31 1.13 -14.01
C GLY A 135 15.74 2.53 -14.32
N THR A 136 15.69 3.39 -13.33
CA THR A 136 15.40 4.82 -13.53
C THR A 136 16.66 5.62 -13.81
N GLY A 137 16.51 6.89 -14.25
CA GLY A 137 17.56 7.90 -14.19
C GLY A 137 17.95 8.21 -12.75
N ASP A 138 19.10 8.88 -12.59
CA ASP A 138 19.54 9.39 -11.28
C ASP A 138 18.84 10.72 -11.00
N ILE A 139 17.90 10.73 -10.07
CA ILE A 139 17.10 11.92 -9.74
C ILE A 139 17.92 13.13 -9.25
N ALA A 140 19.17 12.94 -8.86
CA ALA A 140 20.04 14.04 -8.53
C ALA A 140 20.60 14.75 -9.77
N ARG A 141 20.44 14.20 -10.97
CA ARG A 141 21.05 14.67 -12.22
C ARG A 141 20.10 14.83 -13.37
N GLU A 142 19.08 13.98 -13.43
CA GLU A 142 18.09 13.90 -14.52
C GLU A 142 16.75 13.38 -14.00
N ASP A 143 15.71 13.43 -14.84
CA ASP A 143 14.42 12.84 -14.50
C ASP A 143 14.55 11.34 -14.27
N ALA A 144 13.81 10.81 -13.29
CA ALA A 144 13.74 9.36 -13.05
C ALA A 144 13.27 8.63 -14.31
N MET A 145 12.25 9.15 -14.97
CA MET A 145 11.64 8.57 -16.15
C MET A 145 10.77 9.59 -16.89
N THR A 146 10.34 9.26 -18.10
CA THR A 146 9.37 10.09 -18.83
C THR A 146 7.96 9.92 -18.27
N ARG A 147 7.07 10.90 -18.47
CA ARG A 147 5.64 10.80 -18.11
C ARG A 147 4.98 9.55 -18.73
N GLN A 148 5.34 9.22 -19.99
CA GLN A 148 4.82 8.02 -20.66
C GLN A 148 5.26 6.75 -19.93
N GLN A 149 6.51 6.67 -19.46
CA GLN A 149 7.00 5.53 -18.70
C GLN A 149 6.30 5.40 -17.33
N VAL A 150 5.95 6.51 -16.67
CA VAL A 150 5.10 6.49 -15.47
C VAL A 150 3.75 5.83 -15.79
N LEU A 151 3.09 6.26 -16.88
CA LEU A 151 1.80 5.72 -17.30
C LEU A 151 1.88 4.23 -17.65
N ASP A 152 2.96 3.79 -18.29
CA ASP A 152 3.15 2.39 -18.66
C ASP A 152 3.42 1.51 -17.42
N ALA A 153 4.16 2.01 -16.44
CA ALA A 153 4.34 1.34 -15.16
C ALA A 153 3.02 1.26 -14.36
N MET A 154 2.23 2.34 -14.34
CA MET A 154 0.89 2.34 -13.72
C MET A 154 -0.03 1.32 -14.39
N ALA A 155 0.00 1.20 -15.71
CA ALA A 155 -0.79 0.20 -16.46
C ALA A 155 -0.42 -1.23 -16.04
N ALA A 156 0.87 -1.53 -15.81
CA ALA A 156 1.30 -2.82 -15.28
C ALA A 156 0.72 -3.11 -13.88
N GLY A 157 0.64 -2.09 -13.03
CA GLY A 157 0.01 -2.19 -11.71
C GLY A 157 -1.50 -2.46 -11.79
N MET A 158 -2.22 -1.70 -12.61
CA MET A 158 -3.67 -1.87 -12.84
C MET A 158 -3.98 -3.28 -13.36
N GLU A 159 -3.15 -3.81 -14.28
CA GLU A 159 -3.29 -5.18 -14.78
C GLU A 159 -3.20 -6.22 -13.65
N GLN A 160 -2.32 -6.03 -12.66
CA GLN A 160 -2.23 -6.98 -11.54
C GLN A 160 -3.48 -6.97 -10.66
N ALA A 161 -4.10 -5.81 -10.44
CA ALA A 161 -5.37 -5.74 -9.72
C ALA A 161 -6.52 -6.41 -10.49
N ALA A 162 -6.62 -6.18 -11.79
CA ALA A 162 -7.61 -6.83 -12.64
C ALA A 162 -7.42 -8.36 -12.68
N ARG A 163 -6.17 -8.84 -12.77
CA ARG A 163 -5.85 -10.28 -12.67
C ARG A 163 -6.22 -10.86 -11.31
N ALA A 164 -5.91 -10.15 -10.22
CA ALA A 164 -6.28 -10.58 -8.88
C ALA A 164 -7.81 -10.75 -8.78
N ARG A 165 -8.59 -9.79 -9.29
CA ARG A 165 -10.06 -9.89 -9.34
C ARG A 165 -10.54 -11.09 -10.14
N ALA A 166 -9.98 -11.30 -11.34
CA ALA A 166 -10.32 -12.43 -12.21
C ALA A 166 -10.00 -13.79 -11.58
N ASP A 167 -8.91 -13.87 -10.79
CA ASP A 167 -8.47 -15.07 -10.08
C ASP A 167 -9.24 -15.32 -8.77
N GLY A 168 -10.23 -14.47 -8.43
CA GLY A 168 -11.02 -14.58 -7.20
C GLY A 168 -10.26 -14.17 -5.94
N VAL A 169 -9.22 -13.34 -6.05
CA VAL A 169 -8.51 -12.78 -4.91
C VAL A 169 -9.42 -11.81 -4.16
N THR A 170 -9.53 -11.97 -2.86
CA THR A 170 -10.40 -11.17 -1.99
C THR A 170 -9.70 -10.02 -1.29
N ALA A 171 -8.37 -10.03 -1.24
CA ALA A 171 -7.53 -8.90 -0.84
C ALA A 171 -6.19 -8.96 -1.57
N LEU A 172 -5.71 -7.81 -2.06
CA LEU A 172 -4.42 -7.67 -2.74
C LEU A 172 -3.45 -6.85 -1.88
N GLY A 173 -2.32 -7.44 -1.51
CA GLY A 173 -1.21 -6.74 -0.89
C GLY A 173 -0.31 -6.11 -1.93
N ILE A 174 0.14 -4.87 -1.69
CA ILE A 174 0.98 -4.12 -2.63
C ILE A 174 2.37 -3.96 -2.01
N GLY A 175 3.32 -4.69 -2.56
CA GLY A 175 4.72 -4.72 -2.15
C GLY A 175 5.67 -4.26 -3.26
N GLU A 176 6.94 -4.15 -2.92
CA GLU A 176 7.98 -3.65 -3.80
C GLU A 176 9.31 -4.41 -3.60
N MET A 177 10.18 -4.28 -4.57
CA MET A 177 11.59 -4.65 -4.47
C MET A 177 12.42 -3.71 -5.32
N GLY A 178 13.17 -2.79 -4.69
CA GLY A 178 13.96 -1.81 -5.43
C GLY A 178 15.04 -1.17 -4.56
N ILE A 179 16.31 -1.51 -4.80
CA ILE A 179 17.37 -0.86 -4.04
C ILE A 179 17.40 0.62 -4.36
N GLY A 180 17.38 1.46 -3.30
CA GLY A 180 17.34 2.92 -3.43
C GLY A 180 15.94 3.54 -3.35
N ASN A 181 14.87 2.77 -3.41
CA ASN A 181 13.50 3.28 -3.47
C ASN A 181 13.01 4.02 -2.20
N THR A 182 13.63 3.82 -1.05
CA THR A 182 13.36 4.68 0.13
C THR A 182 13.79 6.13 -0.09
N THR A 183 14.73 6.38 -1.02
CA THR A 183 15.16 7.74 -1.39
C THR A 183 14.13 8.37 -2.32
N THR A 184 13.73 7.68 -3.39
CA THR A 184 12.69 8.17 -4.31
C THR A 184 11.34 8.34 -3.61
N SER A 185 10.98 7.43 -2.69
CA SER A 185 9.76 7.57 -1.86
C SER A 185 9.80 8.81 -0.96
N ALA A 186 10.96 9.13 -0.35
CA ALA A 186 11.11 10.33 0.45
C ALA A 186 10.98 11.59 -0.40
N ALA A 187 11.56 11.61 -1.62
CA ALA A 187 11.42 12.72 -2.56
C ALA A 187 9.95 12.92 -3.00
N VAL A 188 9.26 11.85 -3.36
CA VAL A 188 7.83 11.88 -3.74
C VAL A 188 6.97 12.36 -2.57
N LEU A 189 7.19 11.83 -1.36
CA LEU A 189 6.43 12.25 -0.18
C LEU A 189 6.63 13.73 0.13
N ALA A 190 7.89 14.22 0.12
CA ALA A 190 8.20 15.64 0.31
C ALA A 190 7.51 16.52 -0.74
N ALA A 191 7.53 16.11 -2.02
CA ALA A 191 6.89 16.84 -3.11
C ALA A 191 5.36 16.92 -2.95
N LEU A 192 4.71 15.83 -2.55
CA LEU A 192 3.25 15.75 -2.42
C LEU A 192 2.71 16.45 -1.17
N THR A 193 3.49 16.50 -0.09
CA THR A 193 3.03 17.00 1.21
C THR A 193 3.62 18.33 1.61
N GLY A 194 4.71 18.77 0.96
CA GLY A 194 5.50 19.91 1.39
C GLY A 194 6.30 19.68 2.68
N ALA A 195 6.37 18.44 3.16
CA ALA A 195 7.10 18.09 4.37
C ALA A 195 8.62 18.28 4.19
N ASP A 196 9.28 18.67 5.28
CA ASP A 196 10.74 18.83 5.30
C ASP A 196 11.46 17.51 5.02
N ILE A 197 12.57 17.57 4.29
CA ILE A 197 13.41 16.40 3.98
C ILE A 197 13.86 15.70 5.27
N GLU A 198 14.13 16.44 6.33
CA GLU A 198 14.52 15.87 7.62
C GLU A 198 13.43 14.99 8.22
N ALA A 199 12.16 15.32 8.01
CA ALA A 199 11.01 14.60 8.54
C ALA A 199 10.65 13.36 7.71
N VAL A 200 10.95 13.33 6.41
CA VAL A 200 10.59 12.23 5.52
C VAL A 200 11.72 11.24 5.26
N THR A 201 12.97 11.58 5.64
CA THR A 201 14.14 10.77 5.30
C THR A 201 14.49 9.80 6.41
N GLY A 202 14.34 8.50 6.15
CA GLY A 202 14.79 7.41 7.01
C GLY A 202 16.13 6.81 6.55
N ARG A 203 16.66 5.87 7.35
CA ARG A 203 17.93 5.17 7.07
C ARG A 203 17.77 4.02 6.07
N GLY A 204 16.55 3.70 5.66
CA GLY A 204 16.28 2.55 4.79
C GLY A 204 16.86 1.25 5.35
N GLY A 205 17.53 0.47 4.54
CA GLY A 205 18.14 -0.81 4.93
C GLY A 205 19.29 -0.75 5.93
N GLY A 206 19.65 0.44 6.46
CA GLY A 206 20.67 0.55 7.53
C GLY A 206 21.89 1.41 7.18
N LEU A 207 21.68 2.59 6.59
CA LEU A 207 22.76 3.54 6.28
C LEU A 207 23.54 3.97 7.54
N THR A 208 24.87 4.07 7.38
CA THR A 208 25.75 4.76 8.34
C THR A 208 25.39 6.24 8.46
N ASP A 209 25.87 6.94 9.49
CA ASP A 209 25.61 8.37 9.64
C ASP A 209 26.09 9.18 8.43
N LYS A 210 27.25 8.83 7.86
CA LYS A 210 27.78 9.45 6.64
C LYS A 210 26.84 9.21 5.44
N GLY A 211 26.38 7.97 5.23
CA GLY A 211 25.45 7.64 4.15
C GLY A 211 24.09 8.32 4.33
N PHE A 212 23.63 8.45 5.57
CA PHE A 212 22.38 9.15 5.88
C PHE A 212 22.45 10.65 5.60
N LEU A 213 23.56 11.33 5.94
CA LEU A 213 23.79 12.72 5.57
C LEU A 213 23.85 12.89 4.04
N ARG A 214 24.54 11.97 3.34
CA ARG A 214 24.61 11.96 1.89
C ARG A 214 23.21 11.81 1.26
N LYS A 215 22.39 10.91 1.78
CA LYS A 215 21.00 10.72 1.30
C LYS A 215 20.19 12.02 1.40
N LYS A 216 20.28 12.74 2.50
CA LYS A 216 19.61 14.03 2.66
C LYS A 216 20.11 15.08 1.67
N GLU A 217 21.42 15.12 1.43
CA GLU A 217 22.01 16.04 0.45
C GLU A 217 21.50 15.74 -0.97
N VAL A 218 21.48 14.46 -1.36
CA VAL A 218 20.95 13.99 -2.64
C VAL A 218 19.48 14.37 -2.81
N LEU A 219 18.66 14.20 -1.76
CA LEU A 219 17.26 14.61 -1.78
C LEU A 219 17.07 16.12 -1.98
N ARG A 220 17.87 16.97 -1.29
CA ARG A 220 17.83 18.43 -1.50
C ARG A 220 18.20 18.79 -2.93
N GLN A 221 19.24 18.15 -3.46
CA GLN A 221 19.69 18.36 -4.84
C GLN A 221 18.57 17.96 -5.83
N ALA A 222 17.95 16.78 -5.67
CA ALA A 222 16.88 16.32 -6.53
C ALA A 222 15.68 17.27 -6.50
N LEU A 223 15.18 17.66 -5.32
CA LEU A 223 14.03 18.56 -5.22
C LEU A 223 14.35 19.98 -5.75
N ALA A 224 15.57 20.45 -5.59
CA ALA A 224 16.00 21.76 -6.15
C ALA A 224 16.12 21.72 -7.68
N LEU A 225 16.57 20.58 -8.26
CA LEU A 225 16.69 20.37 -9.70
C LEU A 225 15.31 20.31 -10.37
N HIS A 226 14.45 19.43 -9.89
CA HIS A 226 13.17 19.12 -10.54
C HIS A 226 12.03 20.06 -10.16
N ARG A 227 12.10 20.68 -8.96
CA ARG A 227 11.04 21.58 -8.44
C ARG A 227 9.64 21.01 -8.66
N PRO A 228 9.37 19.77 -8.21
CA PRO A 228 8.14 19.07 -8.53
C PRO A 228 6.92 19.82 -8.03
N ASP A 229 5.90 19.95 -8.88
CA ASP A 229 4.58 20.45 -8.49
C ASP A 229 3.77 19.31 -7.85
N GLY A 230 3.51 19.41 -6.55
CA GLY A 230 2.74 18.40 -5.80
C GLY A 230 1.30 18.20 -6.26
N SER A 231 0.77 19.06 -7.13
CA SER A 231 -0.53 18.87 -7.79
C SER A 231 -0.47 18.01 -9.03
N ASP A 232 0.73 17.86 -9.67
CA ASP A 232 0.98 17.00 -10.83
C ASP A 232 1.67 15.69 -10.40
N VAL A 233 0.89 14.73 -9.92
CA VAL A 233 1.41 13.44 -9.43
C VAL A 233 2.23 12.70 -10.50
N ILE A 234 1.81 12.76 -11.77
CA ILE A 234 2.55 12.11 -12.86
C ILE A 234 3.90 12.79 -13.07
N GLY A 235 3.94 14.13 -12.99
CA GLY A 235 5.19 14.91 -13.05
C GLY A 235 6.10 14.64 -11.86
N VAL A 236 5.55 14.54 -10.65
CA VAL A 236 6.31 14.15 -9.44
C VAL A 236 6.97 12.78 -9.62
N LEU A 237 6.20 11.77 -10.06
CA LEU A 237 6.73 10.43 -10.30
C LEU A 237 7.76 10.40 -11.43
N ALA A 238 7.56 11.19 -12.49
CA ALA A 238 8.50 11.27 -13.59
C ALA A 238 9.85 11.90 -13.16
N GLY A 239 9.79 13.00 -12.42
CA GLY A 239 11.01 13.71 -12.00
C GLY A 239 11.78 12.99 -10.90
N VAL A 240 11.10 12.61 -9.80
CA VAL A 240 11.76 12.13 -8.57
C VAL A 240 11.28 10.78 -8.06
N GLY A 241 10.45 10.07 -8.82
CA GLY A 241 9.86 8.79 -8.43
C GLY A 241 10.70 7.55 -8.79
N GLY A 242 10.00 6.42 -8.87
CA GLY A 242 10.52 5.11 -9.25
C GLY A 242 9.50 4.34 -10.08
N LEU A 243 9.95 3.38 -10.91
CA LEU A 243 9.06 2.54 -11.69
C LEU A 243 8.20 1.63 -10.80
N ASP A 244 8.76 1.16 -9.68
CA ASP A 244 8.06 0.44 -8.62
C ASP A 244 6.97 1.30 -7.98
N LEU A 245 7.27 2.56 -7.60
CA LEU A 245 6.30 3.51 -7.07
C LEU A 245 5.15 3.79 -8.05
N ALA A 246 5.48 4.00 -9.34
CA ALA A 246 4.48 4.23 -10.38
C ALA A 246 3.59 3.00 -10.58
N ALA A 247 4.17 1.79 -10.62
CA ALA A 247 3.41 0.55 -10.75
C ALA A 247 2.50 0.29 -9.54
N MET A 248 3.01 0.49 -8.32
CA MET A 248 2.19 0.39 -7.11
C MET A 248 1.05 1.41 -7.09
N THR A 249 1.31 2.66 -7.53
CA THR A 249 0.26 3.69 -7.68
C THR A 249 -0.85 3.18 -8.60
N GLY A 250 -0.49 2.59 -9.75
CA GLY A 250 -1.42 1.95 -10.66
C GLY A 250 -2.18 0.78 -10.03
N ALA A 251 -1.50 -0.05 -9.22
CA ALA A 251 -2.12 -1.18 -8.54
C ALA A 251 -3.18 -0.72 -7.51
N PHE A 252 -2.94 0.36 -6.76
CA PHE A 252 -3.93 0.93 -5.85
C PHE A 252 -5.15 1.52 -6.60
N LEU A 253 -4.94 2.22 -7.72
CA LEU A 253 -6.02 2.64 -8.61
C LEU A 253 -6.82 1.44 -9.13
N GLY A 254 -6.11 0.38 -9.54
CA GLY A 254 -6.70 -0.87 -9.98
C GLY A 254 -7.55 -1.54 -8.91
N CYS A 255 -7.07 -1.60 -7.65
CA CYS A 255 -7.84 -2.14 -6.54
C CYS A 255 -9.15 -1.37 -6.30
N ALA A 256 -9.11 -0.05 -6.42
CA ALA A 256 -10.32 0.77 -6.31
C ALA A 256 -11.31 0.53 -7.47
N HIS A 257 -10.81 0.43 -8.71
CA HIS A 257 -11.61 0.13 -9.88
C HIS A 257 -12.28 -1.25 -9.78
N GLU A 258 -11.53 -2.27 -9.38
CA GLU A 258 -11.97 -3.66 -9.26
C GLU A 258 -12.70 -3.96 -7.94
N ARG A 259 -12.78 -2.99 -7.02
CA ARG A 259 -13.38 -3.15 -5.70
C ARG A 259 -12.75 -4.30 -4.90
N VAL A 260 -11.42 -4.37 -4.93
CA VAL A 260 -10.61 -5.33 -4.18
C VAL A 260 -9.95 -4.59 -3.00
N PRO A 261 -10.14 -5.03 -1.75
CA PRO A 261 -9.41 -4.50 -0.61
C PRO A 261 -7.90 -4.52 -0.83
N ALA A 262 -7.23 -3.38 -0.65
CA ALA A 262 -5.81 -3.21 -0.87
C ALA A 262 -5.04 -3.13 0.46
N ALA A 263 -4.14 -4.07 0.71
CA ALA A 263 -3.25 -4.02 1.86
C ALA A 263 -2.02 -3.16 1.52
N VAL A 264 -1.84 -2.09 2.29
CA VAL A 264 -0.68 -1.19 2.21
C VAL A 264 0.39 -1.69 3.17
N ASP A 265 1.60 -1.92 2.67
CA ASP A 265 2.73 -2.40 3.47
C ASP A 265 3.39 -1.26 4.29
N GLY A 266 4.65 -0.98 4.04
CA GLY A 266 5.47 0.00 4.73
C GLY A 266 5.56 1.34 3.99
N PHE A 267 6.71 2.03 4.21
CA PHE A 267 6.92 3.41 3.77
C PHE A 267 6.81 3.61 2.25
N ILE A 268 7.40 2.70 1.45
CA ILE A 268 7.36 2.84 -0.02
C ILE A 268 5.94 2.63 -0.53
N SER A 269 5.27 1.60 -0.02
CA SER A 269 3.89 1.26 -0.38
C SER A 269 2.91 2.39 -0.04
N ILE A 270 3.03 3.01 1.16
CA ILE A 270 2.14 4.12 1.55
C ILE A 270 2.39 5.39 0.75
N ALA A 271 3.64 5.64 0.31
CA ALA A 271 3.95 6.77 -0.58
C ALA A 271 3.25 6.59 -1.94
N ALA A 272 3.25 5.37 -2.51
CA ALA A 272 2.51 5.06 -3.72
C ALA A 272 0.99 5.13 -3.52
N ALA A 273 0.49 4.68 -2.36
CA ALA A 273 -0.93 4.82 -2.01
C ALA A 273 -1.36 6.30 -1.92
N LEU A 274 -0.51 7.17 -1.38
CA LEU A 274 -0.76 8.61 -1.36
C LEU A 274 -0.80 9.20 -2.78
N CYS A 275 0.09 8.79 -3.68
CA CYS A 275 0.02 9.15 -5.11
C CYS A 275 -1.34 8.76 -5.71
N ALA A 276 -1.81 7.55 -5.46
CA ALA A 276 -3.08 7.06 -6.00
C ALA A 276 -4.28 7.85 -5.44
N VAL A 277 -4.28 8.17 -4.14
CA VAL A 277 -5.34 8.99 -3.52
C VAL A 277 -5.32 10.44 -4.02
N ARG A 278 -4.14 11.01 -4.29
CA ARG A 278 -4.04 12.34 -4.91
C ARG A 278 -4.59 12.38 -6.34
N LEU A 279 -4.45 11.28 -7.09
CA LEU A 279 -5.06 11.15 -8.42
C LEU A 279 -6.57 10.88 -8.34
N CYS A 280 -7.01 10.09 -7.37
CA CYS A 280 -8.40 9.70 -7.18
C CYS A 280 -8.72 9.50 -5.69
N PRO A 281 -9.39 10.46 -5.02
CA PRO A 281 -9.69 10.38 -3.60
C PRO A 281 -10.46 9.11 -3.18
N ALA A 282 -11.29 8.55 -4.04
CA ALA A 282 -12.05 7.32 -3.76
C ALA A 282 -11.15 6.08 -3.57
N VAL A 283 -9.88 6.12 -3.98
CA VAL A 283 -8.91 5.04 -3.70
C VAL A 283 -8.74 4.83 -2.20
N ARG A 284 -8.84 5.89 -1.39
CA ARG A 284 -8.73 5.80 0.07
C ARG A 284 -9.66 4.75 0.68
N ASP A 285 -10.83 4.58 0.10
CA ASP A 285 -11.86 3.67 0.65
C ASP A 285 -11.42 2.21 0.64
N VAL A 286 -10.60 1.80 -0.34
CA VAL A 286 -10.11 0.42 -0.46
C VAL A 286 -8.80 0.15 0.28
N LEU A 287 -8.14 1.18 0.86
CA LEU A 287 -6.85 1.03 1.51
C LEU A 287 -6.97 0.54 2.95
N PHE A 288 -6.20 -0.46 3.32
CA PHE A 288 -6.03 -0.95 4.69
C PHE A 288 -4.55 -0.96 5.02
N LEU A 289 -4.14 -0.18 6.03
CA LEU A 289 -2.74 -0.07 6.43
C LEU A 289 -2.36 -1.26 7.32
N SER A 290 -1.25 -1.94 7.01
CA SER A 290 -0.84 -3.14 7.73
C SER A 290 -0.20 -2.81 9.08
N HIS A 291 0.97 -2.19 9.08
CA HIS A 291 1.76 -1.93 10.29
C HIS A 291 2.30 -0.51 10.35
N ASP A 292 2.50 0.01 11.56
CA ASP A 292 3.24 1.26 11.82
C ASP A 292 4.71 0.99 11.48
N SER A 293 5.11 1.38 10.26
CA SER A 293 6.48 1.18 9.78
C SER A 293 7.47 2.03 10.57
N TYR A 294 8.64 1.47 10.83
CA TYR A 294 9.71 2.17 11.54
C TYR A 294 10.32 3.35 10.76
N GLU A 295 10.08 3.44 9.45
CA GLU A 295 10.54 4.55 8.60
C GLU A 295 9.77 5.84 8.92
N VAL A 296 10.50 6.92 9.23
CA VAL A 296 9.92 8.17 9.76
C VAL A 296 8.88 8.82 8.87
N GLY A 297 9.05 8.77 7.55
CA GLY A 297 8.09 9.34 6.59
C GLY A 297 6.75 8.61 6.53
N TYR A 298 6.65 7.38 7.06
CA TYR A 298 5.41 6.60 7.06
C TYR A 298 4.25 7.34 7.73
N ARG A 299 4.51 7.92 8.91
CA ARG A 299 3.47 8.62 9.69
C ARG A 299 2.93 9.84 8.97
N ILE A 300 3.80 10.61 8.31
CA ILE A 300 3.37 11.76 7.50
C ILE A 300 2.42 11.32 6.39
N ALA A 301 2.74 10.21 5.70
CA ALA A 301 1.86 9.68 4.66
C ALA A 301 0.53 9.13 5.25
N ALA A 302 0.57 8.45 6.39
CA ALA A 302 -0.62 7.93 7.08
C ALA A 302 -1.56 9.06 7.54
N GLU A 303 -1.00 10.13 8.11
CA GLU A 303 -1.73 11.35 8.47
C GLU A 303 -2.35 12.03 7.24
N ALA A 304 -1.58 12.16 6.15
CA ALA A 304 -2.07 12.74 4.89
C ALA A 304 -3.21 11.92 4.26
N LEU A 305 -3.22 10.60 4.47
CA LEU A 305 -4.31 9.70 4.07
C LEU A 305 -5.49 9.71 5.06
N GLY A 306 -5.27 10.16 6.30
CA GLY A 306 -6.24 10.04 7.39
C GLY A 306 -6.57 8.58 7.73
N LEU A 307 -5.55 7.70 7.69
CA LEU A 307 -5.68 6.27 7.96
C LEU A 307 -4.70 5.84 9.06
N GLN A 308 -5.06 4.80 9.80
CA GLN A 308 -4.22 4.25 10.87
C GLN A 308 -3.85 2.79 10.60
N PRO A 309 -2.61 2.38 10.91
CA PRO A 309 -2.19 0.99 10.80
C PRO A 309 -2.79 0.11 11.89
N CYS A 310 -3.00 -1.18 11.58
CA CYS A 310 -3.57 -2.13 12.52
C CYS A 310 -2.54 -2.73 13.49
N LEU A 311 -1.25 -2.77 13.12
CA LEU A 311 -0.22 -3.52 13.82
C LEU A 311 0.97 -2.63 14.21
N ARG A 312 1.56 -2.90 15.38
CA ARG A 312 2.81 -2.27 15.86
C ARG A 312 3.84 -3.35 16.15
N LEU A 313 4.66 -3.70 15.15
CA LEU A 313 5.63 -4.79 15.23
C LEU A 313 7.09 -4.32 15.03
N GLY A 314 7.33 -3.01 14.86
CA GLY A 314 8.65 -2.46 14.61
C GLY A 314 9.25 -2.90 13.26
N MET A 315 8.42 -3.30 12.29
CA MET A 315 8.85 -3.80 10.99
C MET A 315 9.38 -2.67 10.10
N ARG A 316 10.40 -3.00 9.29
CA ARG A 316 11.01 -2.11 8.30
C ARG A 316 11.64 -2.86 7.11
N LEU A 317 11.13 -4.05 6.80
CA LEU A 317 11.70 -4.89 5.74
C LEU A 317 11.32 -4.37 4.34
N GLY A 318 10.07 -3.97 4.13
CA GLY A 318 9.48 -3.80 2.81
C GLY A 318 8.98 -5.13 2.24
N GLU A 319 9.12 -5.35 0.96
CA GLU A 319 8.71 -6.57 0.22
C GLU A 319 7.19 -6.82 0.21
N GLY A 320 6.36 -5.99 0.84
CA GLY A 320 4.96 -6.31 1.13
C GLY A 320 4.78 -7.15 2.40
N SER A 321 5.77 -7.14 3.31
CA SER A 321 5.84 -8.08 4.44
C SER A 321 4.74 -7.90 5.49
N GLY A 322 4.11 -6.72 5.59
CA GLY A 322 2.96 -6.50 6.45
C GLY A 322 1.66 -7.05 5.89
N CYS A 323 1.58 -7.28 4.56
CA CYS A 323 0.32 -7.67 3.91
C CYS A 323 -0.20 -9.04 4.37
N PRO A 324 0.60 -10.12 4.46
CA PRO A 324 0.11 -11.42 4.96
C PRO A 324 -0.44 -11.35 6.38
N LEU A 325 0.13 -10.51 7.24
CA LEU A 325 -0.36 -10.29 8.60
C LEU A 325 -1.70 -9.53 8.60
N LEU A 326 -1.80 -8.48 7.77
CA LEU A 326 -3.04 -7.74 7.62
C LEU A 326 -4.17 -8.62 7.09
N PHE A 327 -3.91 -9.52 6.16
CA PHE A 327 -4.93 -10.45 5.65
C PHE A 327 -5.57 -11.24 6.79
N ARG A 328 -4.81 -11.67 7.81
CA ARG A 328 -5.35 -12.37 9.01
C ARG A 328 -6.22 -11.45 9.86
N VAL A 329 -5.88 -10.16 9.93
CA VAL A 329 -6.74 -9.16 10.61
C VAL A 329 -8.05 -8.97 9.85
N LEU A 330 -8.01 -8.86 8.51
CA LEU A 330 -9.22 -8.75 7.67
C LEU A 330 -10.09 -10.00 7.79
N GLU A 331 -9.49 -11.21 7.80
CA GLU A 331 -10.19 -12.47 8.03
C GLU A 331 -10.88 -12.50 9.41
N GLY A 332 -10.19 -12.05 10.46
CA GLY A 332 -10.76 -11.96 11.80
C GLY A 332 -11.96 -11.04 11.85
N ALA A 333 -11.87 -9.85 11.23
CA ALA A 333 -12.97 -8.89 11.15
C ALA A 333 -14.19 -9.49 10.41
N CYS A 334 -13.98 -10.15 9.27
CA CYS A 334 -15.04 -10.84 8.54
C CYS A 334 -15.61 -12.03 9.32
N GLY A 335 -14.74 -12.77 10.04
CA GLY A 335 -15.14 -13.91 10.87
C GLY A 335 -16.13 -13.51 11.96
N VAL A 336 -15.86 -12.39 12.65
CA VAL A 336 -16.78 -11.82 13.66
C VAL A 336 -18.13 -11.46 13.04
N MET A 337 -18.12 -10.73 11.90
CA MET A 337 -19.36 -10.33 11.22
C MET A 337 -20.24 -11.51 10.79
N ARG A 338 -19.64 -12.63 10.44
CA ARG A 338 -20.35 -13.81 9.94
C ARG A 338 -20.73 -14.78 11.02
N GLY A 339 -19.89 -14.97 12.04
CA GLY A 339 -19.99 -16.07 12.98
C GLY A 339 -20.46 -15.69 14.37
N MET A 340 -20.32 -14.41 14.77
CA MET A 340 -20.77 -13.99 16.09
C MET A 340 -22.29 -13.87 16.13
N ALA A 341 -22.90 -14.44 17.18
CA ALA A 341 -24.34 -14.36 17.41
C ALA A 341 -24.76 -12.92 17.74
N THR A 342 -25.96 -12.54 17.34
CA THR A 342 -26.66 -11.36 17.84
C THR A 342 -27.15 -11.60 19.27
N PHE A 343 -27.52 -10.54 20.00
CA PHE A 343 -28.13 -10.65 21.32
C PHE A 343 -29.38 -11.55 21.29
N GLY A 344 -30.22 -11.39 20.27
CA GLY A 344 -31.42 -12.24 20.10
C GLY A 344 -31.09 -13.70 19.84
N GLU A 345 -30.13 -13.99 18.94
CA GLU A 345 -29.67 -15.35 18.64
C GLU A 345 -29.02 -16.04 19.87
N ALA A 346 -28.31 -15.27 20.69
CA ALA A 346 -27.67 -15.77 21.91
C ALA A 346 -28.62 -15.85 23.12
N SER A 347 -29.86 -15.34 22.98
CA SER A 347 -30.82 -15.22 24.08
C SER A 347 -30.27 -14.41 25.26
N ILE A 348 -29.49 -13.37 24.96
CA ILE A 348 -28.92 -12.44 25.92
C ILE A 348 -29.77 -11.16 25.89
N GLU A 349 -30.29 -10.76 27.05
CA GLU A 349 -30.95 -9.46 27.19
C GLU A 349 -29.92 -8.34 27.16
N ASP A 350 -30.16 -7.27 26.40
CA ASP A 350 -29.18 -6.21 26.15
C ASP A 350 -29.57 -4.84 26.76
N SER A 351 -30.62 -4.79 27.57
CA SER A 351 -31.10 -3.57 28.25
C SER A 351 -30.06 -2.93 29.17
N TYR A 352 -29.10 -3.70 29.70
CA TYR A 352 -27.98 -3.18 30.48
C TYR A 352 -27.00 -2.33 29.65
N LEU A 353 -27.11 -2.32 28.34
CA LEU A 353 -26.30 -1.50 27.44
C LEU A 353 -26.94 -0.17 27.07
N ASP A 354 -28.21 0.09 27.46
CA ASP A 354 -28.94 1.27 27.03
C ASP A 354 -28.29 2.58 27.49
N GLU A 355 -27.81 2.62 28.74
CA GLU A 355 -27.06 3.77 29.25
C GLU A 355 -25.75 4.01 28.52
N ILE A 356 -25.02 2.93 28.16
CA ILE A 356 -23.76 2.97 27.44
C ILE A 356 -23.98 3.45 26.01
N ARG A 357 -25.01 2.94 25.34
CA ARG A 357 -25.39 3.36 23.99
C ARG A 357 -25.83 4.83 23.93
N ALA A 358 -26.47 5.33 24.99
CA ALA A 358 -26.94 6.71 25.08
C ALA A 358 -25.82 7.75 25.24
N VAL A 359 -24.69 7.37 25.84
CA VAL A 359 -23.58 8.29 26.12
C VAL A 359 -22.38 8.09 25.17
N ASP A 360 -22.50 7.16 24.21
CA ASP A 360 -21.43 6.84 23.25
C ASP A 360 -20.06 6.54 23.92
N ALA A 361 -20.14 5.93 25.12
CA ALA A 361 -19.01 5.81 26.07
C ALA A 361 -17.88 4.90 25.61
N PHE A 362 -18.00 4.26 24.41
CA PHE A 362 -16.99 3.38 23.84
C PHE A 362 -16.33 3.91 22.58
N THR A 363 -16.63 5.13 22.15
CA THR A 363 -15.80 5.83 21.18
C THR A 363 -14.49 6.22 21.89
N VAL A 364 -13.42 5.52 21.55
CA VAL A 364 -12.06 5.91 21.98
C VAL A 364 -11.70 7.15 21.18
N GLU A 365 -11.91 8.33 21.76
CA GLU A 365 -11.36 9.57 21.22
C GLU A 365 -9.82 9.46 21.27
N GLY A 366 -9.19 9.47 20.11
CA GLY A 366 -7.79 9.86 19.96
C GLY A 366 -6.76 8.93 20.64
N THR A 367 -6.56 7.73 20.09
CA THR A 367 -5.27 7.02 20.29
C THR A 367 -4.53 6.93 18.97
#